data_64296a480138829eb884bc28fd034672
#
_entry.id   64296a480138829eb884bc28fd034672
#
_cell.length_a   1.000
_cell.length_b   1.000
_cell.length_c   1.000
_cell.angle_alpha   90.00
_cell.angle_beta   90.00
_cell.angle_gamma   90.00
#
_symmetry.space_group_name_H-M   'P 1'
#
loop_
_entity.id
_entity.type
_entity.pdbx_description
1 polymer ?
#
loop_
_entity_poly.entity_id
_entity_poly.type
_entity_poly.pdbx_seq_one_letter_code
_entity_poly.pdbx_strand_id
1 'polypeptide(L)'
;MTRKFSVAFDYRCPFAYNAHAAIVAALREGVEMDVTFAPFSLDQNHVEEGGVDIWDRPATERGTGTMALLFGIAVRDNFPEKFLDFHLEAFAARHVHSLAIRDEAVMRNVCTLVGLDPERVAEIALGDTTLETLKTEHTALVSDYEVFGVPTFIVNGTATFIRFMDRGNVADLLKALDLLEWSSLNEFKRTKIDR
;
A
#
# COMPACT_ATOMS: atom_id res chain seq x y z
N MET A 1 1.04 -24.94 4.73
CA MET A 1 2.07 -23.98 5.20
C MET A 1 1.51 -22.59 5.01
N THR A 2 1.56 -21.75 6.02
CA THR A 2 1.13 -20.35 5.94
C THR A 2 2.09 -19.59 5.02
N ARG A 3 1.57 -18.94 3.97
CA ARG A 3 2.37 -18.10 3.07
C ARG A 3 2.74 -16.81 3.77
N LYS A 4 4.03 -16.45 3.74
CA LYS A 4 4.52 -15.25 4.38
C LYS A 4 5.15 -14.30 3.36
N PHE A 5 4.66 -13.06 3.30
CA PHE A 5 5.17 -12.06 2.38
C PHE A 5 4.86 -10.63 2.85
N SER A 6 5.63 -9.68 2.34
CA SER A 6 5.32 -8.26 2.43
C SER A 6 4.78 -7.77 1.09
N VAL A 7 3.92 -6.76 1.10
CA VAL A 7 3.40 -6.13 -0.10
C VAL A 7 3.41 -4.62 0.03
N ALA A 8 4.13 -3.96 -0.89
CA ALA A 8 4.23 -2.52 -0.91
C ALA A 8 2.99 -1.88 -1.57
N PHE A 9 2.51 -0.76 -1.02
CA PHE A 9 1.33 -0.06 -1.50
C PHE A 9 1.43 1.46 -1.44
N ASP A 10 0.68 2.10 -2.33
CA ASP A 10 0.29 3.50 -2.25
C ASP A 10 -1.17 3.60 -2.71
N TYR A 11 -2.00 4.31 -1.97
CA TYR A 11 -3.43 4.48 -2.29
C TYR A 11 -3.68 5.21 -3.62
N ARG A 12 -2.67 5.83 -4.21
CA ARG A 12 -2.74 6.43 -5.54
C ARG A 12 -2.76 5.42 -6.68
N CYS A 13 -2.25 4.22 -6.44
CA CYS A 13 -2.04 3.23 -7.50
C CYS A 13 -3.26 2.32 -7.69
N PRO A 14 -3.91 2.32 -8.87
CA PRO A 14 -5.05 1.43 -9.12
C PRO A 14 -4.66 -0.05 -9.17
N PHE A 15 -3.43 -0.37 -9.60
CA PHE A 15 -2.94 -1.74 -9.62
C PHE A 15 -2.64 -2.26 -8.22
N ALA A 16 -2.18 -1.39 -7.31
CA ALA A 16 -2.08 -1.73 -5.89
C ALA A 16 -3.48 -2.02 -5.32
N TYR A 17 -4.49 -1.21 -5.64
CA TYR A 17 -5.87 -1.50 -5.22
C TYR A 17 -6.34 -2.89 -5.69
N ASN A 18 -6.08 -3.25 -6.95
CA ASN A 18 -6.48 -4.56 -7.48
C ASN A 18 -5.84 -5.72 -6.68
N ALA A 19 -4.53 -5.64 -6.42
CA ALA A 19 -3.79 -6.63 -5.66
C ALA A 19 -4.25 -6.72 -4.20
N HIS A 20 -4.36 -5.57 -3.54
CA HIS A 20 -4.73 -5.50 -2.12
C HIS A 20 -6.18 -5.94 -1.88
N ALA A 21 -7.09 -5.66 -2.81
CA ALA A 21 -8.45 -6.20 -2.77
C ALA A 21 -8.46 -7.73 -2.86
N ALA A 22 -7.57 -8.34 -3.68
CA ALA A 22 -7.45 -9.79 -3.76
C ALA A 22 -6.85 -10.39 -2.47
N ILE A 23 -5.85 -9.73 -1.87
CA ILE A 23 -5.27 -10.15 -0.59
C ILE A 23 -6.32 -10.11 0.52
N VAL A 24 -7.06 -9.01 0.64
CA VAL A 24 -8.10 -8.88 1.67
C VAL A 24 -9.22 -9.89 1.46
N ALA A 25 -9.64 -10.12 0.20
CA ALA A 25 -10.63 -11.15 -0.12
C ALA A 25 -10.15 -12.55 0.30
N ALA A 26 -8.92 -12.92 -0.05
CA ALA A 26 -8.33 -14.20 0.33
C ALA A 26 -8.24 -14.38 1.86
N LEU A 27 -7.83 -13.35 2.60
CA LEU A 27 -7.80 -13.37 4.06
C LEU A 27 -9.21 -13.59 4.66
N ARG A 28 -10.23 -12.91 4.10
CA ARG A 28 -11.64 -13.07 4.53
C ARG A 28 -12.24 -14.44 4.16
N GLU A 29 -11.75 -15.06 3.08
CA GLU A 29 -12.09 -16.44 2.69
C GLU A 29 -11.37 -17.50 3.54
N GLY A 30 -10.49 -17.08 4.47
CA GLY A 30 -9.76 -17.98 5.35
C GLY A 30 -8.51 -18.59 4.74
N VAL A 31 -7.98 -18.03 3.65
CA VAL A 31 -6.66 -18.42 3.12
C VAL A 31 -5.59 -18.07 4.13
N GLU A 32 -4.80 -19.06 4.56
CA GLU A 32 -3.74 -18.88 5.55
C GLU A 32 -2.57 -18.10 4.95
N MET A 33 -2.45 -16.81 5.31
CA MET A 33 -1.38 -15.91 4.89
C MET A 33 -0.94 -15.03 6.07
N ASP A 34 0.37 -14.79 6.18
CA ASP A 34 1.00 -13.81 7.06
C ASP A 34 1.48 -12.66 6.18
N VAL A 35 0.73 -11.56 6.16
CA VAL A 35 0.93 -10.44 5.23
C VAL A 35 1.38 -9.20 5.98
N THR A 36 2.54 -8.66 5.59
CA THR A 36 2.99 -7.34 6.02
C THR A 36 2.63 -6.31 4.94
N PHE A 37 1.78 -5.34 5.29
CA PHE A 37 1.41 -4.23 4.42
C PHE A 37 2.40 -3.08 4.58
N ALA A 38 3.23 -2.84 3.57
CA ALA A 38 4.33 -1.90 3.62
C ALA A 38 4.01 -0.61 2.82
N PRO A 39 3.88 0.56 3.46
CA PRO A 39 3.61 1.80 2.76
C PRO A 39 4.82 2.23 1.93
N PHE A 40 4.54 2.62 0.68
CA PHE A 40 5.52 3.13 -0.27
C PHE A 40 5.01 4.42 -0.89
N SER A 41 5.72 5.52 -0.73
CA SER A 41 5.29 6.80 -1.27
C SER A 41 5.67 6.97 -2.74
N LEU A 42 4.68 6.96 -3.63
CA LEU A 42 4.88 7.34 -5.03
C LEU A 42 5.21 8.83 -5.18
N ASP A 43 4.78 9.68 -4.23
CA ASP A 43 5.15 11.10 -4.24
C ASP A 43 6.66 11.26 -4.01
N GLN A 44 7.25 10.49 -3.08
CA GLN A 44 8.70 10.47 -2.86
C GLN A 44 9.45 9.85 -4.04
N ASN A 45 8.94 8.75 -4.57
CA ASN A 45 9.57 8.05 -5.70
C ASN A 45 9.65 8.90 -6.98
N HIS A 46 8.84 9.95 -7.08
CA HIS A 46 8.85 10.90 -8.19
C HIS A 46 9.58 12.21 -7.89
N VAL A 47 10.27 12.31 -6.75
CA VAL A 47 11.15 13.44 -6.48
C VAL A 47 12.36 13.34 -7.41
N GLU A 48 12.64 14.42 -8.14
CA GLU A 48 13.80 14.48 -9.04
C GLU A 48 15.11 14.45 -8.24
N GLU A 49 16.17 13.96 -8.82
CA GLU A 49 17.50 13.90 -8.20
C GLU A 49 17.94 15.30 -7.72
N GLY A 50 18.28 15.39 -6.43
CA GLY A 50 18.62 16.66 -5.77
C GLY A 50 17.42 17.53 -5.36
N GLY A 51 16.18 17.02 -5.58
CA GLY A 51 14.97 17.68 -5.09
C GLY A 51 14.78 17.51 -3.57
N VAL A 52 13.91 18.33 -2.99
CA VAL A 52 13.57 18.23 -1.56
C VAL A 52 12.66 17.04 -1.33
N ASP A 53 13.02 16.17 -0.40
CA ASP A 53 12.21 15.03 -0.01
C ASP A 53 10.83 15.44 0.52
N ILE A 54 9.80 14.64 0.27
CA ILE A 54 8.43 14.99 0.69
C ILE A 54 8.29 15.13 2.20
N TRP A 55 9.07 14.39 2.99
CA TRP A 55 9.07 14.48 4.46
C TRP A 55 9.57 15.83 4.97
N ASP A 56 10.43 16.48 4.21
CA ASP A 56 11.03 17.78 4.56
C ASP A 56 10.22 18.97 4.00
N ARG A 57 9.09 18.67 3.30
CA ARG A 57 8.16 19.69 2.79
C ARG A 57 7.05 20.02 3.80
N PRO A 58 6.50 21.24 3.72
CA PRO A 58 5.25 21.55 4.41
C PRO A 58 4.16 20.51 4.09
N ALA A 59 3.27 20.20 5.03
CA ALA A 59 2.23 19.16 4.87
C ALA A 59 1.39 19.36 3.59
N THR A 60 1.12 20.59 3.21
CA THR A 60 0.36 20.96 2.00
C THR A 60 1.08 20.67 0.69
N GLU A 61 2.39 20.40 0.73
CA GLU A 61 3.27 20.22 -0.44
C GLU A 61 3.83 18.78 -0.55
N ARG A 62 3.40 17.88 0.34
CA ARG A 62 3.87 16.47 0.37
C ARG A 62 3.29 15.58 -0.72
N GLY A 63 2.55 16.15 -1.68
CA GLY A 63 1.97 15.41 -2.80
C GLY A 63 0.53 14.97 -2.57
N THR A 64 0.04 14.02 -3.36
CA THR A 64 -1.39 13.67 -3.42
C THR A 64 -1.74 12.36 -2.70
N GLY A 65 -0.76 11.56 -2.30
CA GLY A 65 -0.96 10.27 -1.63
C GLY A 65 -0.55 10.25 -0.17
N THR A 66 0.32 11.16 0.25
CA THR A 66 0.94 11.14 1.58
C THR A 66 -0.08 11.16 2.71
N MET A 67 -1.12 11.99 2.65
CA MET A 67 -2.17 12.06 3.68
C MET A 67 -2.81 10.68 3.90
N ALA A 68 -3.22 10.01 2.82
CA ALA A 68 -3.82 8.68 2.93
C ALA A 68 -2.85 7.64 3.50
N LEU A 69 -1.55 7.69 3.13
CA LEU A 69 -0.54 6.79 3.69
C LEU A 69 -0.36 7.01 5.20
N LEU A 70 -0.34 8.26 5.67
CA LEU A 70 -0.24 8.58 7.10
C LEU A 70 -1.45 8.02 7.87
N PHE A 71 -2.67 8.20 7.37
CA PHE A 71 -3.87 7.61 7.97
C PHE A 71 -3.81 6.08 7.94
N GLY A 72 -3.35 5.49 6.82
CA GLY A 72 -3.17 4.04 6.69
C GLY A 72 -2.21 3.46 7.72
N ILE A 73 -1.07 4.10 7.95
CA ILE A 73 -0.09 3.71 8.97
C ILE A 73 -0.70 3.85 10.37
N ALA A 74 -1.37 4.98 10.66
CA ALA A 74 -2.01 5.21 11.96
C ALA A 74 -3.02 4.11 12.28
N VAL A 75 -3.85 3.70 11.30
CA VAL A 75 -4.82 2.62 11.49
C VAL A 75 -4.14 1.26 11.59
N ARG A 76 -3.18 0.95 10.71
CA ARG A 76 -2.45 -0.32 10.71
C ARG A 76 -1.81 -0.61 12.08
N ASP A 77 -1.18 0.40 12.66
CA ASP A 77 -0.34 0.22 13.83
C ASP A 77 -1.11 0.36 15.16
N ASN A 78 -2.26 1.06 15.16
CA ASN A 78 -3.01 1.33 16.39
C ASN A 78 -4.42 0.71 16.43
N PHE A 79 -4.97 0.29 15.29
CA PHE A 79 -6.31 -0.29 15.15
C PHE A 79 -6.29 -1.47 14.17
N PRO A 80 -5.43 -2.50 14.41
CA PRO A 80 -5.17 -3.56 13.43
C PRO A 80 -6.42 -4.34 13.04
N GLU A 81 -7.41 -4.46 13.95
CA GLU A 81 -8.69 -5.12 13.67
C GLU A 81 -9.56 -4.37 12.65
N LYS A 82 -9.29 -3.08 12.44
CA LYS A 82 -9.99 -2.22 11.48
C LYS A 82 -9.18 -1.95 10.21
N PHE A 83 -7.92 -2.36 10.20
CA PHE A 83 -7.00 -1.99 9.13
C PHE A 83 -7.48 -2.47 7.76
N LEU A 84 -7.91 -3.72 7.62
CA LEU A 84 -8.33 -4.25 6.32
C LEU A 84 -9.56 -3.53 5.75
N ASP A 85 -10.50 -3.15 6.61
CA ASP A 85 -11.68 -2.39 6.20
C ASP A 85 -11.28 -0.97 5.78
N PHE A 86 -10.50 -0.27 6.62
CA PHE A 86 -9.95 1.04 6.29
C PHE A 86 -9.15 1.03 5.00
N HIS A 87 -8.31 0.03 4.83
CA HIS A 87 -7.40 -0.09 3.69
C HIS A 87 -8.15 -0.17 2.35
N LEU A 88 -9.23 -0.95 2.29
CA LEU A 88 -10.08 -1.03 1.10
C LEU A 88 -10.87 0.25 0.87
N GLU A 89 -11.43 0.86 1.92
CA GLU A 89 -12.18 2.12 1.80
C GLU A 89 -11.29 3.29 1.38
N ALA A 90 -10.04 3.37 1.86
CA ALA A 90 -9.07 4.38 1.42
C ALA A 90 -8.74 4.27 -0.07
N PHE A 91 -8.56 3.04 -0.58
CA PHE A 91 -8.45 2.82 -2.03
C PHE A 91 -9.74 3.17 -2.78
N ALA A 92 -10.90 2.77 -2.24
CA ALA A 92 -12.20 3.06 -2.86
C ALA A 92 -12.49 4.56 -2.92
N ALA A 93 -12.14 5.31 -1.88
CA ALA A 93 -12.27 6.76 -1.86
C ALA A 93 -11.68 7.41 -3.13
N ARG A 94 -10.49 7.00 -3.53
CA ARG A 94 -9.85 7.51 -4.75
C ARG A 94 -10.38 6.86 -6.03
N HIS A 95 -10.41 5.53 -6.09
CA HIS A 95 -10.56 4.80 -7.36
C HIS A 95 -12.00 4.46 -7.73
N VAL A 96 -12.92 4.52 -6.78
CA VAL A 96 -14.35 4.31 -6.99
C VAL A 96 -15.11 5.63 -6.89
N HIS A 97 -14.80 6.41 -5.85
CA HIS A 97 -15.54 7.64 -5.54
C HIS A 97 -14.86 8.92 -6.06
N SER A 98 -13.67 8.81 -6.67
CA SER A 98 -12.90 9.93 -7.24
C SER A 98 -12.63 11.06 -6.24
N LEU A 99 -12.51 10.73 -4.95
CA LEU A 99 -12.24 11.69 -3.88
C LEU A 99 -10.74 12.05 -3.82
N ALA A 100 -10.45 13.24 -3.33
CA ALA A 100 -9.08 13.72 -3.17
C ALA A 100 -8.48 13.19 -1.87
N ILE A 101 -7.81 12.05 -1.91
CA ILE A 101 -7.21 11.37 -0.73
C ILE A 101 -6.06 12.17 -0.06
N ARG A 102 -5.67 13.29 -0.64
CA ARG A 102 -4.78 14.27 0.00
C ARG A 102 -5.49 15.13 1.04
N ASP A 103 -6.82 15.16 1.00
CA ASP A 103 -7.63 16.00 1.88
C ASP A 103 -7.90 15.24 3.18
N GLU A 104 -7.52 15.83 4.30
CA GLU A 104 -7.73 15.26 5.63
C GLU A 104 -9.21 14.94 5.89
N ALA A 105 -10.12 15.81 5.46
CA ALA A 105 -11.56 15.60 5.62
C ALA A 105 -12.06 14.32 4.93
N VAL A 106 -11.47 13.96 3.77
CA VAL A 106 -11.78 12.70 3.08
C VAL A 106 -11.32 11.51 3.93
N MET A 107 -10.09 11.56 4.47
CA MET A 107 -9.56 10.47 5.28
C MET A 107 -10.30 10.31 6.61
N ARG A 108 -10.72 11.41 7.25
CA ARG A 108 -11.60 11.39 8.43
C ARG A 108 -12.95 10.74 8.13
N ASN A 109 -13.52 11.01 6.96
CA ASN A 109 -14.77 10.36 6.55
C ASN A 109 -14.55 8.84 6.33
N VAL A 110 -13.42 8.42 5.74
CA VAL A 110 -13.07 6.99 5.62
C VAL A 110 -13.00 6.33 7.00
N CYS A 111 -12.39 6.98 7.99
CA CYS A 111 -12.38 6.47 9.38
C CYS A 111 -13.79 6.27 9.92
N THR A 112 -14.67 7.26 9.74
CA THR A 112 -16.07 7.18 10.19
C THR A 112 -16.82 6.01 9.52
N LEU A 113 -16.63 5.81 8.21
CA LEU A 113 -17.29 4.72 7.46
C LEU A 113 -16.95 3.34 7.99
N VAL A 114 -15.73 3.15 8.51
CA VAL A 114 -15.29 1.87 9.07
C VAL A 114 -15.45 1.77 10.60
N GLY A 115 -16.09 2.77 11.21
CA GLY A 115 -16.40 2.80 12.64
C GLY A 115 -15.21 3.13 13.54
N LEU A 116 -14.24 3.89 13.02
CA LEU A 116 -13.15 4.48 13.78
C LEU A 116 -13.48 5.92 14.20
N ASP A 117 -12.95 6.37 15.33
CA ASP A 117 -12.97 7.77 15.74
C ASP A 117 -12.02 8.58 14.85
N PRO A 118 -12.53 9.47 13.97
CA PRO A 118 -11.73 10.22 13.03
C PRO A 118 -10.76 11.21 13.69
N GLU A 119 -11.14 11.77 14.85
CA GLU A 119 -10.27 12.70 15.61
C GLU A 119 -9.07 11.96 16.17
N ARG A 120 -9.32 10.80 16.76
CA ARG A 120 -8.26 9.97 17.35
C ARG A 120 -7.28 9.48 16.29
N VAL A 121 -7.77 9.01 15.14
CA VAL A 121 -6.91 8.55 14.03
C VAL A 121 -6.12 9.72 13.46
N ALA A 122 -6.73 10.89 13.27
CA ALA A 122 -6.04 12.06 12.73
C ALA A 122 -4.95 12.58 13.67
N GLU A 123 -5.18 12.59 14.99
CA GLU A 123 -4.16 12.94 15.98
C GLU A 123 -2.88 12.08 15.80
N ILE A 124 -3.05 10.78 15.58
CA ILE A 124 -1.93 9.85 15.35
C ILE A 124 -1.32 10.05 13.96
N ALA A 125 -2.16 10.12 12.93
CA ALA A 125 -1.73 10.22 11.53
C ALA A 125 -0.91 11.48 11.26
N LEU A 126 -1.26 12.59 11.90
CA LEU A 126 -0.60 13.89 11.70
C LEU A 126 0.59 14.10 12.64
N GLY A 127 0.85 13.15 13.53
CA GLY A 127 2.03 13.19 14.42
C GLY A 127 3.34 12.91 13.67
N ASP A 128 4.43 13.49 14.16
CA ASP A 128 5.77 13.33 13.57
C ASP A 128 6.21 11.86 13.49
N THR A 129 5.83 11.05 14.47
CA THR A 129 6.16 9.61 14.50
C THR A 129 5.61 8.87 13.29
N THR A 130 4.39 9.17 12.86
CA THR A 130 3.77 8.51 11.70
C THR A 130 4.48 8.89 10.40
N LEU A 131 4.87 10.14 10.25
CA LEU A 131 5.66 10.59 9.10
C LEU A 131 7.04 9.93 9.07
N GLU A 132 7.70 9.83 10.22
CA GLU A 132 9.00 9.14 10.33
C GLU A 132 8.88 7.64 10.04
N THR A 133 7.77 7.01 10.43
CA THR A 133 7.47 5.62 10.07
C THR A 133 7.36 5.48 8.54
N LEU A 134 6.60 6.37 7.88
CA LEU A 134 6.50 6.36 6.41
C LEU A 134 7.86 6.49 5.74
N LYS A 135 8.68 7.45 6.20
CA LYS A 135 10.04 7.70 5.69
C LYS A 135 10.91 6.46 5.85
N THR A 136 10.92 5.87 7.04
CA THR A 136 11.75 4.71 7.38
C THR A 136 11.36 3.50 6.53
N GLU A 137 10.07 3.16 6.47
CA GLU A 137 9.61 1.99 5.72
C GLU A 137 9.80 2.18 4.21
N HIS A 138 9.50 3.37 3.66
CA HIS A 138 9.77 3.66 2.25
C HIS A 138 11.26 3.53 1.92
N THR A 139 12.13 4.13 2.74
CA THR A 139 13.59 4.08 2.54
C THR A 139 14.12 2.66 2.57
N ALA A 140 13.65 1.83 3.53
CA ALA A 140 14.03 0.43 3.61
C ALA A 140 13.59 -0.36 2.36
N LEU A 141 12.36 -0.11 1.84
CA LEU A 141 11.90 -0.75 0.60
C LEU A 141 12.78 -0.40 -0.60
N VAL A 142 13.26 0.84 -0.68
CA VAL A 142 14.15 1.28 -1.77
C VAL A 142 15.56 0.76 -1.57
N SER A 143 16.15 0.89 -0.36
CA SER A 143 17.54 0.53 -0.11
C SER A 143 17.79 -0.97 -0.11
N ASP A 144 16.88 -1.75 0.46
CA ASP A 144 17.10 -3.17 0.70
C ASP A 144 16.56 -4.06 -0.43
N TYR A 145 15.56 -3.54 -1.18
CA TYR A 145 14.83 -4.32 -2.20
C TYR A 145 14.72 -3.63 -3.55
N GLU A 146 15.27 -2.44 -3.74
CA GLU A 146 15.20 -1.66 -4.99
C GLU A 146 13.75 -1.47 -5.47
N VAL A 147 12.79 -1.30 -4.54
CA VAL A 147 11.38 -1.07 -4.90
C VAL A 147 11.25 0.27 -5.63
N PHE A 148 10.70 0.23 -6.82
CA PHE A 148 10.50 1.40 -7.69
C PHE A 148 9.02 1.73 -7.96
N GLY A 149 8.11 0.94 -7.43
CA GLY A 149 6.67 1.11 -7.65
C GLY A 149 5.83 0.09 -6.91
N VAL A 150 4.50 0.20 -7.05
CA VAL A 150 3.54 -0.64 -6.33
C VAL A 150 2.46 -1.19 -7.27
N PRO A 151 1.93 -2.40 -7.00
CA PRO A 151 2.27 -3.28 -5.88
C PRO A 151 3.57 -4.04 -6.14
N THR A 152 4.43 -4.10 -5.14
CA THR A 152 5.62 -4.95 -5.14
C THR A 152 5.50 -5.95 -4.00
N PHE A 153 5.65 -7.22 -4.31
CA PHE A 153 5.62 -8.32 -3.35
C PHE A 153 7.05 -8.68 -2.96
N ILE A 154 7.29 -8.91 -1.68
CA ILE A 154 8.57 -9.39 -1.16
C ILE A 154 8.35 -10.76 -0.56
N VAL A 155 8.84 -11.79 -1.25
CA VAL A 155 8.71 -13.19 -0.88
C VAL A 155 10.10 -13.78 -0.73
N ASN A 156 10.40 -14.39 0.42
CA ASN A 156 11.71 -14.98 0.69
C ASN A 156 12.90 -14.03 0.43
N GLY A 157 12.73 -12.74 0.72
CA GLY A 157 13.76 -11.73 0.52
C GLY A 157 13.91 -11.21 -0.92
N THR A 158 13.06 -11.65 -1.85
CA THR A 158 13.08 -11.21 -3.25
C THR A 158 11.87 -10.32 -3.55
N ALA A 159 12.12 -9.12 -4.05
CA ALA A 159 11.07 -8.19 -4.45
C ALA A 159 10.66 -8.40 -5.91
N THR A 160 9.35 -8.41 -6.16
CA THR A 160 8.79 -8.56 -7.51
C THR A 160 7.60 -7.63 -7.71
N PHE A 161 7.70 -6.75 -8.70
CA PHE A 161 6.61 -5.86 -9.09
C PHE A 161 5.61 -6.59 -9.98
N ILE A 162 4.33 -6.60 -9.61
CA ILE A 162 3.26 -7.30 -10.34
C ILE A 162 2.04 -6.41 -10.52
N ARG A 163 1.60 -6.19 -11.75
CA ARG A 163 0.33 -5.52 -12.04
C ARG A 163 -0.80 -6.52 -12.15
N PHE A 164 -1.74 -6.46 -11.22
CA PHE A 164 -3.00 -7.18 -11.33
C PHE A 164 -3.99 -6.34 -12.13
N MET A 165 -4.57 -6.94 -13.18
CA MET A 165 -5.53 -6.25 -14.03
C MET A 165 -6.94 -6.34 -13.46
N ASP A 166 -7.28 -7.47 -12.82
CA ASP A 166 -8.58 -7.71 -12.20
C ASP A 166 -8.53 -7.42 -10.71
N ARG A 167 -9.53 -6.66 -10.23
CA ARG A 167 -9.64 -6.31 -8.83
C ARG A 167 -10.24 -7.45 -8.04
N GLY A 168 -9.58 -7.81 -6.91
CA GLY A 168 -10.10 -8.79 -5.97
C GLY A 168 -10.08 -10.23 -6.47
N ASN A 169 -9.34 -10.54 -7.52
CA ASN A 169 -9.24 -11.90 -8.07
C ASN A 169 -8.27 -12.74 -7.23
N VAL A 170 -8.82 -13.52 -6.30
CA VAL A 170 -8.04 -14.40 -5.40
C VAL A 170 -7.28 -15.48 -6.17
N ALA A 171 -7.87 -16.03 -7.24
CA ALA A 171 -7.20 -17.07 -8.02
C ALA A 171 -5.93 -16.55 -8.71
N ASP A 172 -5.94 -15.30 -9.19
CA ASP A 172 -4.77 -14.70 -9.79
C ASP A 172 -3.70 -14.34 -8.75
N LEU A 173 -4.11 -13.90 -7.56
CA LEU A 173 -3.20 -13.71 -6.43
C LEU A 173 -2.47 -15.02 -6.08
N LEU A 174 -3.20 -16.12 -5.93
CA LEU A 174 -2.60 -17.41 -5.56
C LEU A 174 -1.63 -17.91 -6.63
N LYS A 175 -1.97 -17.77 -7.91
CA LYS A 175 -1.04 -18.09 -9.02
C LYS A 175 0.22 -17.23 -8.99
N ALA A 176 0.08 -15.93 -8.70
CA ALA A 176 1.23 -15.05 -8.59
C ALA A 176 2.13 -15.47 -7.43
N LEU A 177 1.55 -15.77 -6.25
CA LEU A 177 2.32 -16.26 -5.10
C LEU A 177 3.03 -17.58 -5.39
N ASP A 178 2.38 -18.53 -6.10
CA ASP A 178 3.02 -19.79 -6.53
C ASP A 178 4.27 -19.53 -7.41
N LEU A 179 4.21 -18.54 -8.31
CA LEU A 179 5.36 -18.13 -9.13
C LEU A 179 6.46 -17.46 -8.30
N LEU A 180 6.09 -16.61 -7.33
CA LEU A 180 7.05 -15.92 -6.46
C LEU A 180 7.76 -16.84 -5.48
N GLU A 181 7.09 -17.91 -5.06
CA GLU A 181 7.66 -18.94 -4.18
C GLU A 181 8.53 -19.95 -4.94
N TRP A 182 8.47 -19.98 -6.28
CA TRP A 182 9.22 -20.88 -7.11
C TRP A 182 10.67 -20.41 -7.26
N SER A 183 11.56 -20.97 -6.45
CA SER A 183 12.97 -20.57 -6.35
C SER A 183 13.80 -20.72 -7.64
N SER A 184 13.34 -21.53 -8.59
CA SER A 184 14.00 -21.72 -9.89
C SER A 184 13.51 -20.72 -10.97
N LEU A 185 12.51 -19.88 -10.66
CA LEU A 185 12.04 -18.84 -11.55
C LEU A 185 12.85 -17.55 -11.29
N ASN A 186 13.69 -17.18 -12.24
CA ASN A 186 14.49 -15.95 -12.14
C ASN A 186 13.81 -14.75 -12.80
N GLU A 187 13.20 -14.93 -13.97
CA GLU A 187 12.54 -13.84 -14.70
C GLU A 187 11.28 -14.34 -15.40
N PHE A 188 10.20 -13.54 -15.32
CA PHE A 188 9.02 -13.67 -16.14
C PHE A 188 8.69 -12.33 -16.79
N LYS A 189 8.82 -12.24 -18.13
CA LYS A 189 8.65 -11.02 -18.88
C LYS A 189 7.75 -11.19 -20.09
N ARG A 190 6.68 -10.38 -20.16
CA ARG A 190 5.89 -10.25 -21.40
C ARG A 190 6.56 -9.27 -22.34
N THR A 191 6.83 -9.69 -23.57
CA THR A 191 7.48 -8.86 -24.58
C THR A 191 6.52 -7.86 -25.23
N LYS A 192 5.22 -8.13 -25.18
CA LYS A 192 4.15 -7.23 -25.62
C LYS A 192 3.12 -7.10 -24.51
N ILE A 193 2.82 -5.87 -24.12
CA ILE A 193 1.81 -5.55 -23.12
C ILE A 193 0.68 -4.83 -23.86
N ASP A 194 -0.51 -5.43 -23.89
CA ASP A 194 -1.71 -4.76 -24.37
C ASP A 194 -2.11 -3.70 -23.33
N ARG A 195 -2.26 -2.45 -23.77
CA ARG A 195 -2.58 -1.28 -22.93
C ARG A 195 -4.05 -0.96 -23.01
#